data_e627239b6dad3442f0922406ead068e4
#
_entry.id   e627239b6dad3442f0922406ead068e4
#
_cell.length_a   1.000
_cell.length_b   1.000
_cell.length_c   1.000
_cell.angle_alpha   90.00
_cell.angle_beta   90.00
_cell.angle_gamma   90.00
#
_symmetry.space_group_name_H-M   'P 1'
#
loop_
_entity.id
_entity.type
_entity.pdbx_description
1 polymer ?
#
loop_
_entity_poly.entity_id
_entity_poly.type
_entity_poly.pdbx_seq_one_letter_code
_entity_poly.pdbx_strand_id
1 'polypeptide(L)'
;NLDKILICPKIYLNSFQPAGEWPKAPELNEYYKIAKKIFSNSEIVSGMVTNFTELNRKRPKMFYDLVSFSFTPIVHDSSDFGVLNTPETIPYILKTLKNFSNSTKVHIGPISIGMHFNPYGESLVSNKNKIRLEMADSDPRHDQLFSLTWTLAIFIQSINKESKFFTFNSIYGHHGILNKDNTKRPLYHLNNFLISLTNSEIFKFNPVNEVYGLKIVLNDKKYYLFVNSSKQKKEIIIPELNISCLLYTSDAADESDR
;
A
#
# COMPACT_ATOMS: atom_id res chain seq x y z
N ASN A 1 -18.91 0.08 17.94
CA ASN A 1 -19.16 0.92 16.78
C ASN A 1 -17.97 0.79 15.81
N LEU A 2 -18.28 0.59 14.54
CA LEU A 2 -17.28 0.63 13.47
C LEU A 2 -17.35 2.00 12.79
N ASP A 3 -16.24 2.71 12.72
CA ASP A 3 -16.21 4.04 12.11
C ASP A 3 -16.30 3.97 10.59
N LYS A 4 -15.64 2.96 9.99
CA LYS A 4 -15.57 2.76 8.54
C LYS A 4 -15.76 1.30 8.18
N ILE A 5 -16.49 1.05 7.09
CA ILE A 5 -16.79 -0.30 6.61
C ILE A 5 -16.55 -0.38 5.12
N LEU A 6 -15.57 -1.19 4.72
CA LEU A 6 -15.34 -1.54 3.31
C LEU A 6 -16.27 -2.69 2.92
N ILE A 7 -17.03 -2.47 1.87
CA ILE A 7 -17.94 -3.46 1.30
C ILE A 7 -17.41 -3.93 -0.04
N CYS A 8 -17.04 -5.20 -0.09
CA CYS A 8 -16.68 -5.88 -1.33
C CYS A 8 -17.34 -7.27 -1.34
N PRO A 9 -18.33 -7.51 -2.20
CA PRO A 9 -18.96 -8.83 -2.30
C PRO A 9 -17.96 -9.90 -2.70
N LYS A 10 -18.00 -11.06 -2.04
CA LYS A 10 -17.08 -12.17 -2.28
C LYS A 10 -16.99 -12.56 -3.76
N ILE A 11 -18.09 -12.48 -4.50
CA ILE A 11 -18.13 -12.84 -5.92
C ILE A 11 -17.23 -11.93 -6.77
N TYR A 12 -16.99 -10.69 -6.34
CA TYR A 12 -16.09 -9.75 -7.04
C TYR A 12 -14.61 -10.02 -6.79
N LEU A 13 -14.27 -10.94 -5.88
CA LEU A 13 -12.91 -11.46 -5.76
C LEU A 13 -12.56 -12.42 -6.90
N ASN A 14 -13.55 -12.85 -7.68
CA ASN A 14 -13.40 -13.73 -8.84
C ASN A 14 -13.44 -12.92 -10.12
N SER A 15 -12.45 -12.09 -10.38
CA SER A 15 -12.34 -11.40 -11.67
C SER A 15 -11.61 -12.30 -12.67
N PHE A 16 -12.30 -12.74 -13.70
CA PHE A 16 -11.70 -13.54 -14.77
C PHE A 16 -10.90 -12.63 -15.71
N GLN A 17 -9.62 -12.58 -15.54
CA GLN A 17 -8.71 -11.67 -16.25
C GLN A 17 -7.88 -12.39 -17.32
N PRO A 18 -7.38 -11.65 -18.34
CA PRO A 18 -7.59 -10.21 -18.62
C PRO A 18 -8.84 -9.91 -19.43
N ALA A 19 -9.48 -10.88 -20.07
CA ALA A 19 -10.58 -10.71 -21.01
C ALA A 19 -11.88 -11.39 -20.57
N GLY A 20 -11.91 -11.99 -19.37
CA GLY A 20 -13.07 -12.70 -18.87
C GLY A 20 -14.20 -11.76 -18.45
N GLU A 21 -15.42 -12.28 -18.50
CA GLU A 21 -16.58 -11.57 -17.97
C GLU A 21 -16.57 -11.54 -16.45
N TRP A 22 -17.06 -10.44 -15.88
CA TRP A 22 -17.30 -10.38 -14.46
C TRP A 22 -18.44 -11.34 -14.08
N PRO A 23 -18.37 -11.98 -12.90
CA PRO A 23 -19.44 -12.85 -12.45
C PRO A 23 -20.77 -12.11 -12.41
N LYS A 24 -21.86 -12.79 -12.77
CA LYS A 24 -23.21 -12.23 -12.66
C LYS A 24 -23.54 -12.00 -11.18
N ALA A 25 -23.70 -10.75 -10.81
CA ALA A 25 -24.01 -10.32 -9.44
C ALA A 25 -24.77 -8.99 -9.48
N PRO A 26 -25.46 -8.62 -8.40
CA PRO A 26 -25.99 -7.27 -8.27
C PRO A 26 -24.87 -6.23 -8.40
N GLU A 27 -25.23 -5.06 -8.89
CA GLU A 27 -24.28 -3.94 -9.01
C GLU A 27 -23.69 -3.56 -7.65
N LEU A 28 -22.42 -3.14 -7.60
CA LEU A 28 -21.75 -2.75 -6.35
C LEU A 28 -22.57 -1.73 -5.53
N ASN A 29 -23.23 -0.81 -6.21
CA ASN A 29 -24.04 0.22 -5.55
C ASN A 29 -25.24 -0.34 -4.78
N GLU A 30 -25.77 -1.50 -5.13
CA GLU A 30 -26.84 -2.14 -4.36
C GLU A 30 -26.32 -2.62 -2.98
N TYR A 31 -25.12 -3.20 -2.95
CA TYR A 31 -24.47 -3.57 -1.69
C TYR A 31 -24.17 -2.36 -0.81
N TYR A 32 -23.71 -1.25 -1.40
CA TYR A 32 -23.43 -0.02 -0.64
C TYR A 32 -24.71 0.58 -0.03
N LYS A 33 -25.83 0.58 -0.78
CA LYS A 33 -27.13 1.03 -0.27
C LYS A 33 -27.59 0.19 0.92
N ILE A 34 -27.46 -1.13 0.84
CA ILE A 34 -27.80 -2.05 1.93
C ILE A 34 -26.89 -1.79 3.14
N ALA A 35 -25.59 -1.69 2.92
CA ALA A 35 -24.63 -1.41 3.97
C ALA A 35 -24.95 -0.10 4.71
N LYS A 36 -25.28 0.96 3.99
CA LYS A 36 -25.63 2.25 4.60
C LYS A 36 -26.90 2.20 5.45
N LYS A 37 -27.86 1.35 5.10
CA LYS A 37 -29.05 1.10 5.91
C LYS A 37 -28.72 0.36 7.21
N ILE A 38 -27.84 -0.65 7.13
CA ILE A 38 -27.47 -1.48 8.30
C ILE A 38 -26.50 -0.72 9.22
N PHE A 39 -25.56 0.00 8.66
CA PHE A 39 -24.49 0.71 9.35
C PHE A 39 -24.64 2.23 9.19
N SER A 40 -25.78 2.76 9.61
CA SER A 40 -26.16 4.16 9.39
C SER A 40 -25.14 5.18 9.95
N ASN A 41 -24.45 4.81 11.03
CA ASN A 41 -23.48 5.65 11.74
C ASN A 41 -22.03 5.45 11.27
N SER A 42 -21.80 4.60 10.25
CA SER A 42 -20.46 4.32 9.72
C SER A 42 -20.26 5.00 8.37
N GLU A 43 -19.03 5.40 8.08
CA GLU A 43 -18.62 5.76 6.73
C GLU A 43 -18.56 4.49 5.87
N ILE A 44 -19.18 4.53 4.70
CA ILE A 44 -19.14 3.42 3.73
C ILE A 44 -17.98 3.62 2.79
N VAL A 45 -17.09 2.65 2.76
CA VAL A 45 -15.94 2.61 1.87
C VAL A 45 -16.29 1.80 0.63
N SER A 46 -16.32 2.48 -0.51
CA SER A 46 -16.53 1.87 -1.81
C SER A 46 -15.19 1.37 -2.36
N GLY A 47 -15.17 0.27 -3.08
CA GLY A 47 -13.94 -0.15 -3.72
C GLY A 47 -13.74 -1.65 -3.78
N MET A 48 -12.49 -2.04 -3.87
CA MET A 48 -12.07 -3.44 -3.96
C MET A 48 -11.06 -3.78 -2.87
N VAL A 49 -11.14 -4.99 -2.34
CA VAL A 49 -10.12 -5.57 -1.46
C VAL A 49 -8.93 -6.14 -2.24
N THR A 50 -9.08 -6.23 -3.56
CA THR A 50 -8.02 -6.54 -4.52
C THR A 50 -7.33 -5.24 -5.00
N ASN A 51 -6.56 -5.32 -6.06
CA ASN A 51 -5.75 -4.20 -6.53
C ASN A 51 -6.58 -3.11 -7.24
N PHE A 52 -5.94 -1.97 -7.48
CA PHE A 52 -6.54 -0.88 -8.25
C PHE A 52 -7.01 -1.32 -9.65
N THR A 53 -6.34 -2.29 -10.27
CA THR A 53 -6.70 -2.81 -11.59
C THR A 53 -8.13 -3.31 -11.63
N GLU A 54 -8.55 -4.09 -10.63
CA GLU A 54 -9.91 -4.63 -10.52
C GLU A 54 -10.93 -3.53 -10.27
N LEU A 55 -10.61 -2.58 -9.39
CA LEU A 55 -11.45 -1.40 -9.17
C LEU A 55 -11.62 -0.60 -10.47
N ASN A 56 -10.54 -0.38 -11.21
CA ASN A 56 -10.56 0.38 -12.45
C ASN A 56 -11.36 -0.31 -13.57
N ARG A 57 -11.40 -1.64 -13.58
CA ARG A 57 -12.18 -2.45 -14.52
C ARG A 57 -13.66 -2.58 -14.14
N LYS A 58 -13.95 -2.63 -12.84
CA LYS A 58 -15.32 -2.72 -12.31
C LYS A 58 -15.62 -1.50 -11.44
N ARG A 59 -15.69 -0.34 -12.05
CA ARG A 59 -15.97 0.91 -11.36
C ARG A 59 -17.40 0.92 -10.81
N PRO A 60 -17.61 1.25 -9.52
CA PRO A 60 -18.94 1.56 -9.03
C PRO A 60 -19.53 2.74 -9.80
N LYS A 61 -20.85 2.71 -10.05
CA LYS A 61 -21.55 3.84 -10.67
C LYS A 61 -21.58 5.07 -9.76
N MET A 62 -21.47 4.85 -8.45
CA MET A 62 -21.48 5.89 -7.43
C MET A 62 -20.53 5.49 -6.30
N PHE A 63 -19.78 6.44 -5.81
CA PHE A 63 -18.90 6.29 -4.64
C PHE A 63 -19.56 6.93 -3.42
N TYR A 64 -19.29 6.34 -2.26
CA TYR A 64 -19.77 6.84 -0.97
C TYR A 64 -18.71 7.70 -0.27
N ASP A 65 -18.51 7.52 1.03
CA ASP A 65 -17.68 8.41 1.84
C ASP A 65 -16.19 8.32 1.48
N LEU A 66 -15.73 7.13 1.14
CA LEU A 66 -14.35 6.84 0.71
C LEU A 66 -14.31 5.87 -0.46
N VAL A 67 -13.17 5.87 -1.15
CA VAL A 67 -12.82 4.81 -2.12
C VAL A 67 -11.57 4.08 -1.66
N SER A 68 -11.54 2.74 -1.84
CA SER A 68 -10.44 1.90 -1.37
C SER A 68 -9.96 0.91 -2.43
N PHE A 69 -8.67 0.63 -2.42
CA PHE A 69 -8.03 -0.48 -3.12
C PHE A 69 -6.80 -0.95 -2.34
N SER A 70 -6.44 -2.23 -2.48
CA SER A 70 -5.20 -2.76 -1.91
C SER A 70 -4.02 -2.59 -2.88
N PHE A 71 -2.82 -2.78 -2.37
CA PHE A 71 -1.62 -2.66 -3.17
C PHE A 71 -0.59 -3.73 -2.82
N THR A 72 -0.16 -4.49 -3.82
CA THR A 72 0.91 -5.48 -3.75
C THR A 72 1.75 -5.42 -5.02
N PRO A 73 3.08 -5.59 -4.95
CA PRO A 73 3.94 -5.48 -6.12
C PRO A 73 4.10 -6.80 -6.88
N ILE A 74 3.90 -7.97 -6.24
CA ILE A 74 4.32 -9.28 -6.75
C ILE A 74 3.25 -10.02 -7.57
N VAL A 75 2.38 -9.31 -8.29
CA VAL A 75 1.39 -9.96 -9.16
C VAL A 75 2.06 -10.62 -10.37
N HIS A 76 3.01 -9.94 -11.01
CA HIS A 76 3.65 -10.37 -12.26
C HIS A 76 5.17 -10.30 -12.25
N ASP A 77 5.77 -9.74 -11.21
CA ASP A 77 7.22 -9.63 -11.05
C ASP A 77 7.58 -9.62 -9.57
N SER A 78 8.26 -10.68 -9.12
CA SER A 78 8.74 -10.81 -7.75
C SER A 78 10.21 -10.42 -7.58
N SER A 79 10.87 -9.91 -8.62
CA SER A 79 12.24 -9.41 -8.53
C SER A 79 12.35 -8.19 -7.63
N ASP A 80 13.53 -7.93 -7.06
CA ASP A 80 13.76 -6.72 -6.26
C ASP A 80 13.57 -5.45 -7.09
N PHE A 81 14.01 -5.48 -8.35
CA PHE A 81 13.84 -4.38 -9.27
C PHE A 81 12.36 -4.07 -9.52
N GLY A 82 11.57 -5.10 -9.84
CA GLY A 82 10.13 -4.95 -10.05
C GLY A 82 9.43 -4.38 -8.81
N VAL A 83 9.72 -4.94 -7.64
CA VAL A 83 9.10 -4.49 -6.38
C VAL A 83 9.48 -3.05 -6.05
N LEU A 84 10.77 -2.68 -6.11
CA LEU A 84 11.25 -1.33 -5.75
C LEU A 84 10.77 -0.24 -6.72
N ASN A 85 10.40 -0.57 -7.94
CA ASN A 85 9.87 0.38 -8.91
C ASN A 85 8.36 0.60 -8.81
N THR A 86 7.63 -0.27 -8.11
CA THR A 86 6.16 -0.13 -8.00
C THR A 86 5.69 1.17 -7.33
N PRO A 87 6.42 1.81 -6.39
CA PRO A 87 6.02 3.10 -5.85
C PRO A 87 5.80 4.19 -6.90
N GLU A 88 6.52 4.14 -8.02
CA GLU A 88 6.36 5.11 -9.12
C GLU A 88 4.99 5.06 -9.78
N THR A 89 4.27 3.94 -9.65
CA THR A 89 2.92 3.77 -10.23
C THR A 89 1.85 4.50 -9.43
N ILE A 90 2.06 4.76 -8.16
CA ILE A 90 1.05 5.30 -7.23
C ILE A 90 0.50 6.66 -7.68
N PRO A 91 1.31 7.66 -8.07
CA PRO A 91 0.76 8.95 -8.53
C PRO A 91 -0.15 8.81 -9.75
N TYR A 92 0.14 7.89 -10.66
CA TYR A 92 -0.70 7.61 -11.85
C TYR A 92 -2.00 6.92 -11.48
N ILE A 93 -1.96 5.97 -10.54
CA ILE A 93 -3.14 5.32 -9.97
C ILE A 93 -4.06 6.38 -9.34
N LEU A 94 -3.53 7.24 -8.49
CA LEU A 94 -4.30 8.28 -7.80
C LEU A 94 -4.87 9.30 -8.78
N LYS A 95 -4.11 9.69 -9.81
CA LYS A 95 -4.60 10.55 -10.89
C LYS A 95 -5.75 9.91 -11.64
N THR A 96 -5.63 8.62 -11.98
CA THR A 96 -6.68 7.88 -12.67
C THR A 96 -7.93 7.73 -11.79
N LEU A 97 -7.76 7.39 -10.53
CA LEU A 97 -8.84 7.28 -9.55
C LEU A 97 -9.62 8.59 -9.43
N LYS A 98 -8.92 9.71 -9.32
CA LYS A 98 -9.53 11.05 -9.23
C LYS A 98 -10.45 11.36 -10.42
N ASN A 99 -10.10 10.90 -11.62
CA ASN A 99 -10.87 11.17 -12.84
C ASN A 99 -12.25 10.50 -12.85
N PHE A 100 -12.47 9.44 -12.07
CA PHE A 100 -13.74 8.71 -12.12
C PHE A 100 -14.44 8.55 -10.76
N SER A 101 -13.74 8.71 -9.63
CA SER A 101 -14.33 8.41 -8.33
C SER A 101 -15.20 9.53 -7.76
N ASN A 102 -15.01 10.75 -8.20
CA ASN A 102 -15.60 11.95 -7.57
C ASN A 102 -15.38 12.00 -6.05
N SER A 103 -14.51 11.12 -5.55
CA SER A 103 -14.24 10.99 -4.12
C SER A 103 -13.17 11.97 -3.69
N THR A 104 -13.39 12.59 -2.56
CA THR A 104 -12.42 13.45 -1.91
C THR A 104 -11.52 12.72 -0.94
N LYS A 105 -11.87 11.46 -0.59
CA LYS A 105 -11.13 10.66 0.39
C LYS A 105 -10.75 9.31 -0.21
N VAL A 106 -9.47 8.97 -0.09
CA VAL A 106 -8.92 7.70 -0.57
C VAL A 106 -8.34 6.93 0.62
N HIS A 107 -8.66 5.65 0.69
CA HIS A 107 -7.99 4.67 1.53
C HIS A 107 -7.14 3.76 0.65
N ILE A 108 -5.89 3.57 0.98
CA ILE A 108 -5.00 2.61 0.32
C ILE A 108 -4.68 1.50 1.31
N GLY A 109 -5.10 0.29 1.00
CA GLY A 109 -4.85 -0.83 1.87
C GLY A 109 -5.76 -2.04 1.66
N PRO A 110 -5.30 -3.20 2.13
CA PRO A 110 -3.97 -3.43 2.73
C PRO A 110 -2.81 -3.25 1.75
N ILE A 111 -1.67 -2.79 2.26
CA ILE A 111 -0.42 -2.61 1.52
C ILE A 111 0.57 -3.63 2.08
N SER A 112 1.04 -4.55 1.25
CA SER A 112 2.05 -5.55 1.63
C SER A 112 2.74 -6.12 0.40
N ILE A 113 3.96 -6.64 0.56
CA ILE A 113 4.64 -7.32 -0.56
C ILE A 113 3.89 -8.61 -0.88
N GLY A 114 3.68 -9.51 0.09
CA GLY A 114 2.83 -10.68 -0.09
C GLY A 114 1.38 -10.30 -0.36
N MET A 115 0.66 -11.12 -1.10
CA MET A 115 -0.72 -10.87 -1.50
C MET A 115 -1.73 -11.28 -0.43
N HIS A 116 -2.82 -10.54 -0.30
CA HIS A 116 -3.96 -10.88 0.56
C HIS A 116 -5.04 -11.64 -0.20
N PHE A 117 -5.24 -11.31 -1.47
CA PHE A 117 -6.29 -11.89 -2.32
C PHE A 117 -5.75 -12.11 -3.73
N ASN A 118 -6.13 -13.25 -4.34
CA ASN A 118 -5.89 -13.47 -5.74
C ASN A 118 -6.98 -12.76 -6.56
N PRO A 119 -6.63 -11.80 -7.43
CA PRO A 119 -7.62 -11.10 -8.24
C PRO A 119 -8.29 -11.99 -9.30
N TYR A 120 -7.75 -13.16 -9.57
CA TYR A 120 -8.29 -14.10 -10.57
C TYR A 120 -9.26 -15.13 -9.97
N GLY A 121 -9.55 -15.03 -8.68
CA GLY A 121 -10.52 -15.91 -8.02
C GLY A 121 -9.99 -17.28 -7.61
N GLU A 122 -8.69 -17.51 -7.77
CA GLU A 122 -8.01 -18.71 -7.34
C GLU A 122 -7.40 -18.53 -5.93
N SER A 123 -6.87 -19.59 -5.37
CA SER A 123 -6.05 -19.50 -4.17
C SER A 123 -4.74 -18.79 -4.47
N LEU A 124 -4.18 -18.14 -3.47
CA LEU A 124 -2.82 -17.62 -3.55
C LEU A 124 -1.82 -18.78 -3.58
N VAL A 125 -0.66 -18.53 -4.18
CA VAL A 125 0.44 -19.49 -4.13
C VAL A 125 1.01 -19.53 -2.72
N SER A 126 1.02 -20.71 -2.10
CA SER A 126 1.57 -20.90 -0.76
C SER A 126 3.09 -20.90 -0.78
N ASN A 127 3.72 -19.94 -0.10
CA ASN A 127 5.17 -19.74 -0.10
C ASN A 127 5.86 -20.40 1.09
N LYS A 128 5.72 -21.73 1.21
CA LYS A 128 6.35 -22.50 2.29
C LYS A 128 7.88 -22.45 2.27
N ASN A 129 8.46 -22.29 1.11
CA ASN A 129 9.91 -22.27 0.90
C ASN A 129 10.54 -20.89 1.14
N LYS A 130 9.74 -19.87 1.43
CA LYS A 130 10.20 -18.49 1.66
C LYS A 130 11.12 -17.99 0.54
N ILE A 131 10.71 -18.16 -0.71
CA ILE A 131 11.40 -17.64 -1.89
C ILE A 131 10.66 -16.43 -2.46
N ARG A 132 11.29 -15.71 -3.39
CA ARG A 132 10.62 -14.65 -4.16
C ARG A 132 9.74 -15.31 -5.21
N LEU A 133 8.42 -15.12 -5.11
CA LEU A 133 7.46 -15.81 -5.94
C LEU A 133 6.26 -14.90 -6.24
N GLU A 134 5.86 -14.88 -7.52
CA GLU A 134 4.66 -14.16 -7.95
C GLU A 134 3.40 -14.78 -7.35
N MET A 135 2.38 -13.97 -7.15
CA MET A 135 1.06 -14.36 -6.64
C MET A 135 1.09 -15.07 -5.29
N ALA A 136 2.17 -14.92 -4.52
CA ALA A 136 2.36 -15.62 -3.25
C ALA A 136 1.67 -14.93 -2.07
N ASP A 137 1.20 -15.75 -1.12
CA ASP A 137 0.59 -15.33 0.14
C ASP A 137 1.58 -14.66 1.12
N SER A 138 2.87 -14.80 0.86
CA SER A 138 3.94 -14.28 1.70
C SER A 138 5.19 -14.00 0.88
N ASP A 139 6.07 -13.14 1.39
CA ASP A 139 7.33 -12.79 0.76
C ASP A 139 8.45 -12.77 1.80
N PRO A 140 9.63 -13.36 1.54
CA PRO A 140 10.73 -13.44 2.50
C PRO A 140 11.26 -12.05 2.91
N ARG A 141 11.13 -11.04 2.06
CA ARG A 141 11.57 -9.68 2.33
C ARG A 141 10.71 -8.94 3.34
N HIS A 142 9.54 -9.52 3.72
CA HIS A 142 8.65 -8.92 4.72
C HIS A 142 9.34 -8.74 6.08
N ASP A 143 10.26 -9.62 6.43
CA ASP A 143 11.00 -9.60 7.68
C ASP A 143 12.30 -8.75 7.63
N GLN A 144 12.58 -8.11 6.50
CA GLN A 144 13.81 -7.39 6.21
C GLN A 144 13.60 -5.87 6.12
N LEU A 145 14.69 -5.10 6.14
CA LEU A 145 14.66 -3.64 5.92
C LEU A 145 14.12 -3.28 4.53
N PHE A 146 14.21 -4.19 3.58
CA PHE A 146 13.63 -4.04 2.25
C PHE A 146 12.15 -3.70 2.29
N SER A 147 11.37 -4.42 3.12
CA SER A 147 9.92 -4.15 3.25
C SER A 147 9.63 -2.78 3.85
N LEU A 148 10.46 -2.33 4.80
CA LEU A 148 10.37 -0.99 5.37
C LEU A 148 10.63 0.08 4.30
N THR A 149 11.71 -0.09 3.51
CA THR A 149 12.07 0.81 2.41
C THR A 149 10.94 0.92 1.40
N TRP A 150 10.44 -0.23 0.93
CA TRP A 150 9.34 -0.28 -0.04
C TRP A 150 8.05 0.35 0.50
N THR A 151 7.65 -0.03 1.73
CA THR A 151 6.42 0.50 2.36
C THR A 151 6.50 2.01 2.54
N LEU A 152 7.65 2.51 2.96
CA LEU A 152 7.87 3.96 3.12
C LEU A 152 7.81 4.68 1.77
N ALA A 153 8.40 4.11 0.71
CA ALA A 153 8.31 4.68 -0.63
C ALA A 153 6.85 4.73 -1.13
N ILE A 154 6.06 3.67 -0.91
CA ILE A 154 4.61 3.66 -1.20
C ILE A 154 3.89 4.75 -0.42
N PHE A 155 4.14 4.86 0.88
CA PHE A 155 3.54 5.90 1.73
C PHE A 155 3.84 7.30 1.18
N ILE A 156 5.13 7.61 0.92
CA ILE A 156 5.57 8.91 0.39
C ILE A 156 4.87 9.22 -0.94
N GLN A 157 4.84 8.26 -1.86
CA GLN A 157 4.21 8.46 -3.17
C GLN A 157 2.69 8.60 -3.09
N SER A 158 2.09 8.05 -2.03
CA SER A 158 0.65 8.12 -1.79
C SER A 158 0.18 9.44 -1.16
N ILE A 159 1.09 10.25 -0.62
CA ILE A 159 0.73 11.53 0.02
C ILE A 159 0.19 12.51 -1.02
N ASN A 160 -1.07 12.88 -0.86
CA ASN A 160 -1.75 13.96 -1.59
C ASN A 160 -2.95 14.47 -0.78
N LYS A 161 -3.73 15.39 -1.35
CA LYS A 161 -4.89 16.00 -0.66
C LYS A 161 -6.02 15.00 -0.40
N GLU A 162 -6.19 14.01 -1.25
CA GLU A 162 -7.27 13.03 -1.22
C GLU A 162 -6.95 11.80 -0.36
N SER A 163 -5.69 11.39 -0.27
CA SER A 163 -5.26 10.22 0.52
C SER A 163 -5.35 10.50 2.01
N LYS A 164 -6.25 9.82 2.70
CA LYS A 164 -6.56 10.08 4.12
C LYS A 164 -6.26 8.91 5.04
N PHE A 165 -6.31 7.68 4.52
CA PHE A 165 -6.17 6.49 5.33
C PHE A 165 -5.28 5.47 4.64
N PHE A 166 -4.47 4.79 5.45
CA PHE A 166 -3.58 3.72 5.02
C PHE A 166 -3.72 2.53 5.94
N THR A 167 -3.76 1.32 5.37
CA THR A 167 -3.64 0.08 6.13
C THR A 167 -2.44 -0.67 5.59
N PHE A 168 -1.35 -0.73 6.38
CA PHE A 168 -0.11 -1.34 5.90
C PHE A 168 -0.06 -2.83 6.17
N ASN A 169 -0.26 -3.26 7.40
CA ASN A 169 0.06 -4.61 7.82
C ASN A 169 -0.97 -5.15 8.81
N SER A 170 -0.95 -6.44 9.05
CA SER A 170 -1.61 -7.07 10.19
C SER A 170 -0.70 -7.07 11.43
N ILE A 171 -1.24 -7.45 12.58
CA ILE A 171 -0.43 -7.57 13.80
C ILE A 171 0.46 -8.81 13.72
N TYR A 172 -0.12 -9.94 13.35
CA TYR A 172 0.55 -11.25 13.26
C TYR A 172 0.36 -11.88 11.89
N GLY A 173 1.04 -13.01 11.65
CA GLY A 173 0.94 -13.79 10.42
C GLY A 173 1.92 -13.36 9.35
N HIS A 174 1.65 -13.75 8.10
CA HIS A 174 2.54 -13.51 6.96
C HIS A 174 2.75 -12.03 6.68
N HIS A 175 1.74 -11.21 6.96
CA HIS A 175 1.77 -9.75 6.79
C HIS A 175 1.88 -9.00 8.12
N GLY A 176 2.29 -9.71 9.20
CA GLY A 176 2.35 -9.16 10.54
C GLY A 176 3.53 -8.23 10.77
N ILE A 177 3.36 -7.32 11.70
CA ILE A 177 4.46 -6.47 12.22
C ILE A 177 5.15 -7.10 13.43
N LEU A 178 4.56 -8.17 13.99
CA LEU A 178 5.11 -8.97 15.06
C LEU A 178 5.26 -10.42 14.61
N ASN A 179 6.29 -11.08 15.11
CA ASN A 179 6.45 -12.53 15.06
C ASN A 179 5.54 -13.22 16.09
N LYS A 180 5.40 -14.54 16.00
CA LYS A 180 4.60 -15.33 16.95
C LYS A 180 5.06 -15.22 18.40
N ASP A 181 6.34 -14.97 18.62
CA ASP A 181 6.98 -14.75 19.93
C ASP A 181 6.92 -13.29 20.39
N ASN A 182 6.16 -12.44 19.72
CA ASN A 182 6.05 -11.01 19.93
C ASN A 182 7.33 -10.18 19.64
N THR A 183 8.35 -10.76 19.05
CA THR A 183 9.49 -9.98 18.54
C THR A 183 9.04 -9.05 17.42
N LYS A 184 9.64 -7.85 17.40
CA LYS A 184 9.24 -6.77 16.48
C LYS A 184 9.96 -6.92 15.15
N ARG A 185 9.21 -6.91 14.05
CA ARG A 185 9.76 -6.83 12.70
C ARG A 185 10.11 -5.38 12.34
N PRO A 186 10.93 -5.12 11.31
CA PRO A 186 11.26 -3.75 10.88
C PRO A 186 10.03 -2.86 10.65
N LEU A 187 8.97 -3.40 10.08
CA LEU A 187 7.71 -2.70 9.82
C LEU A 187 6.98 -2.25 11.09
N TYR A 188 7.21 -2.89 12.24
CA TYR A 188 6.68 -2.41 13.52
C TYR A 188 7.19 -1.00 13.84
N HIS A 189 8.48 -0.78 13.66
CA HIS A 189 9.11 0.51 13.97
C HIS A 189 8.63 1.59 13.01
N LEU A 190 8.49 1.26 11.72
CA LEU A 190 7.92 2.19 10.73
C LEU A 190 6.48 2.57 11.09
N ASN A 191 5.61 1.58 11.34
CA ASN A 191 4.21 1.84 11.68
C ASN A 191 4.09 2.68 12.95
N ASN A 192 4.84 2.34 13.99
CA ASN A 192 4.84 3.11 15.24
C ASN A 192 5.29 4.56 15.03
N PHE A 193 6.32 4.76 14.21
CA PHE A 193 6.78 6.10 13.85
C PHE A 193 5.70 6.87 13.08
N LEU A 194 5.12 6.27 12.02
CA LEU A 194 4.07 6.94 11.23
C LEU A 194 2.83 7.29 12.06
N ILE A 195 2.44 6.44 13.00
CA ILE A 195 1.34 6.71 13.94
C ILE A 195 1.67 7.90 14.84
N SER A 196 2.92 8.02 15.29
CA SER A 196 3.35 9.15 16.12
C SER A 196 3.30 10.51 15.41
N LEU A 197 3.21 10.50 14.07
CA LEU A 197 3.11 11.69 13.24
C LEU A 197 1.66 12.13 12.97
N THR A 198 0.69 11.53 13.64
CA THR A 198 -0.72 11.93 13.52
C THR A 198 -0.85 13.43 13.85
N ASN A 199 -1.62 14.16 13.02
CA ASN A 199 -1.78 15.61 13.09
C ASN A 199 -0.54 16.45 12.73
N SER A 200 0.49 15.86 12.11
CA SER A 200 1.60 16.62 11.55
C SER A 200 1.27 17.23 10.20
N GLU A 201 1.98 18.29 9.84
CA GLU A 201 2.02 18.79 8.48
C GLU A 201 3.08 18.03 7.68
N ILE A 202 2.69 17.52 6.51
CA ILE A 202 3.57 16.69 5.66
C ILE A 202 3.77 17.37 4.32
N PHE A 203 5.03 17.55 3.95
CA PHE A 203 5.47 18.11 2.67
C PHE A 203 6.28 17.05 1.92
N LYS A 204 5.79 16.67 0.74
CA LYS A 204 6.49 15.71 -0.13
C LYS A 204 7.50 16.43 -1.00
N PHE A 205 8.72 15.92 -1.05
CA PHE A 205 9.72 16.33 -2.04
C PHE A 205 9.44 15.64 -3.37
N ASN A 206 9.82 16.30 -4.47
CA ASN A 206 9.82 15.64 -5.77
C ASN A 206 10.87 14.52 -5.77
N PRO A 207 10.52 13.33 -6.27
CA PRO A 207 11.48 12.23 -6.37
C PRO A 207 12.67 12.62 -7.25
N VAL A 208 13.88 12.26 -6.84
CA VAL A 208 15.10 12.45 -7.62
C VAL A 208 15.89 11.15 -7.59
N ASN A 209 16.15 10.57 -8.76
CA ASN A 209 16.99 9.37 -8.89
C ASN A 209 16.62 8.25 -7.93
N GLU A 210 15.32 7.88 -7.86
CA GLU A 210 14.79 6.82 -7.00
C GLU A 210 14.91 7.10 -5.49
N VAL A 211 15.16 8.35 -5.12
CA VAL A 211 15.08 8.82 -3.74
C VAL A 211 13.76 9.54 -3.52
N TYR A 212 13.00 9.08 -2.54
CA TYR A 212 11.75 9.69 -2.11
C TYR A 212 11.93 10.35 -0.75
N GLY A 213 11.27 11.48 -0.52
CA GLY A 213 11.47 12.21 0.73
C GLY A 213 10.24 12.96 1.21
N LEU A 214 10.17 13.13 2.53
CA LEU A 214 9.19 13.95 3.24
C LEU A 214 9.89 14.89 4.21
N LYS A 215 9.35 16.11 4.32
CA LYS A 215 9.51 16.98 5.47
C LYS A 215 8.24 16.94 6.28
N ILE A 216 8.36 16.71 7.56
CA ILE A 216 7.25 16.58 8.50
C ILE A 216 7.44 17.61 9.60
N VAL A 217 6.39 18.38 9.89
CA VAL A 217 6.39 19.36 10.97
C VAL A 217 5.38 18.94 12.02
N LEU A 218 5.84 18.70 13.22
CA LEU A 218 5.02 18.31 14.37
C LEU A 218 5.52 19.06 15.64
N ASN A 219 4.64 19.85 16.27
CA ASN A 219 4.95 20.61 17.47
C ASN A 219 6.25 21.43 17.31
N ASP A 220 6.36 22.20 16.22
CA ASP A 220 7.51 23.04 15.84
C ASP A 220 8.82 22.26 15.56
N LYS A 221 8.80 20.94 15.68
CA LYS A 221 9.92 20.09 15.29
C LYS A 221 9.81 19.68 13.84
N LYS A 222 10.94 19.72 13.14
CA LYS A 222 11.06 19.30 11.75
C LYS A 222 11.75 17.95 11.67
N TYR A 223 11.10 17.01 10.97
CA TYR A 223 11.67 15.70 10.67
C TYR A 223 11.84 15.59 9.14
N TYR A 224 12.93 15.00 8.74
CA TYR A 224 13.22 14.73 7.34
C TYR A 224 13.37 13.22 7.18
N LEU A 225 12.58 12.65 6.31
CA LEU A 225 12.52 11.21 6.08
C LEU A 225 12.83 10.95 4.61
N PHE A 226 13.87 10.18 4.36
CA PHE A 226 14.27 9.81 3.01
C PHE A 226 14.38 8.32 2.87
N VAL A 227 14.07 7.82 1.68
CA VAL A 227 14.26 6.43 1.29
C VAL A 227 14.92 6.35 -0.06
N ASN A 228 15.93 5.51 -0.16
CA ASN A 228 16.62 5.20 -1.40
C ASN A 228 16.12 3.84 -1.91
N SER A 229 15.35 3.84 -2.99
CA SER A 229 14.82 2.62 -3.64
C SER A 229 15.75 2.09 -4.75
N SER A 230 16.92 2.69 -4.93
CA SER A 230 17.91 2.22 -5.91
C SER A 230 18.87 1.20 -5.31
N LYS A 231 19.58 0.47 -6.18
CA LYS A 231 20.70 -0.40 -5.77
C LYS A 231 22.03 0.36 -5.56
N GLN A 232 22.04 1.68 -5.74
CA GLN A 232 23.24 2.50 -5.63
C GLN A 232 23.16 3.41 -4.43
N LYS A 233 24.29 3.67 -3.82
CA LYS A 233 24.40 4.75 -2.82
C LYS A 233 24.04 6.10 -3.47
N LYS A 234 23.24 6.88 -2.79
CA LYS A 234 22.82 8.21 -3.25
C LYS A 234 23.21 9.25 -2.20
N GLU A 235 23.74 10.34 -2.68
CA GLU A 235 23.97 11.54 -1.86
C GLU A 235 22.79 12.49 -2.04
N ILE A 236 22.28 12.99 -0.92
CA ILE A 236 21.26 14.04 -0.91
C ILE A 236 21.80 15.25 -0.16
N ILE A 237 21.50 16.43 -0.68
CA ILE A 237 21.79 17.70 -0.05
C ILE A 237 20.46 18.28 0.43
N ILE A 238 20.39 18.64 1.70
CA ILE A 238 19.24 19.32 2.29
C ILE A 238 19.65 20.79 2.52
N PRO A 239 19.36 21.70 1.58
CA PRO A 239 19.85 23.08 1.65
C PRO A 239 19.39 23.81 2.90
N GLU A 240 18.15 23.55 3.37
CA GLU A 240 17.56 24.17 4.56
C GLU A 240 18.33 23.85 5.86
N LEU A 241 19.09 22.76 5.89
CA LEU A 241 19.85 22.30 7.05
C LEU A 241 21.37 22.47 6.85
N ASN A 242 21.81 22.83 5.65
CA ASN A 242 23.23 22.82 5.27
C ASN A 242 23.93 21.47 5.56
N ILE A 243 23.18 20.37 5.31
CA ILE A 243 23.63 19.00 5.56
C ILE A 243 23.63 18.23 4.26
N SER A 244 24.69 17.47 4.03
CA SER A 244 24.77 16.40 3.04
C SER A 244 24.62 15.06 3.74
N CYS A 245 23.80 14.17 3.21
CA CYS A 245 23.55 12.85 3.77
C CYS A 245 23.76 11.78 2.70
N LEU A 246 24.49 10.72 3.06
CA LEU A 246 24.67 9.55 2.22
C LEU A 246 23.61 8.50 2.54
N LEU A 247 22.75 8.20 1.57
CA LEU A 247 21.73 7.18 1.70
C LEU A 247 22.24 5.86 1.13
N TYR A 248 22.30 4.85 2.00
CA TYR A 248 22.65 3.50 1.60
C TYR A 248 21.42 2.75 1.06
N THR A 249 21.68 1.73 0.25
CA THR A 249 20.65 0.78 -0.16
C THR A 249 20.34 -0.17 1.00
N SER A 250 19.13 -0.73 1.05
CA SER A 250 18.88 -1.88 1.89
C SER A 250 19.54 -3.11 1.24
N ASP A 251 20.60 -3.63 1.81
CA ASP A 251 21.37 -4.78 1.29
C ASP A 251 20.60 -6.13 1.40
N ALA A 252 19.30 -6.10 1.19
CA ALA A 252 18.47 -7.31 1.26
C ALA A 252 18.78 -8.34 0.15
N ALA A 253 19.61 -7.97 -0.83
CA ALA A 253 19.93 -8.84 -1.96
C ALA A 253 21.14 -9.78 -1.72
N ASP A 254 22.03 -9.46 -0.77
CA ASP A 254 23.29 -10.20 -0.59
C ASP A 254 23.20 -11.39 0.39
N GLU A 255 22.13 -11.53 1.17
CA GLU A 255 22.02 -12.62 2.14
C GLU A 255 21.38 -13.91 1.58
N SER A 256 20.88 -13.90 0.36
CA SER A 256 20.22 -15.08 -0.24
C SER A 256 21.15 -16.00 -1.04
N ASP A 257 22.43 -15.68 -1.18
CA ASP A 257 23.45 -16.49 -1.86
C ASP A 257 24.41 -17.19 -0.86
N ARG A 258 23.98 -17.39 0.40
CA ARG A 258 24.72 -18.21 1.37
C ARG A 258 23.91 -19.39 1.85
#